data_3e82d59d9a53ab1a577798e2924ff32d
#
_entry.id   3e82d59d9a53ab1a577798e2924ff32d
#
_cell.length_a   1.000
_cell.length_b   1.000
_cell.length_c   1.000
_cell.angle_alpha   90.00
_cell.angle_beta   90.00
_cell.angle_gamma   90.00
#
_symmetry.space_group_name_H-M   'P 1'
#
loop_
_entity.id
_entity.type
_entity.pdbx_description
1 polymer ?
#
loop_
_entity_poly.entity_id
_entity_poly.type
_entity_poly.pdbx_seq_one_letter_code
_entity_poly.pdbx_strand_id
1 'polypeptide(L)'
;MMKKIFIIIATLMLVCPSFRMEAQEREDALMIWSTMTLNKSFGKDKKWTAGIMSEYRHNFHEGVAKMSQYFVRPSISYKVLPWMKLQYQMDFAAHGSKGFQWRFIPELTMSHKVGDFTFAYRQRVMTTWTVKAKTNSTLLRSRAKVDYRIPQSPVTAHFAFEPYWCEFGNAVNNGFAWFQKARWYAGVNIKLTDHIYFMPQYICQAYHNHKGRYDRRTYDDHVMYMTITVKL
;
A
#
# COMPACT_ATOMS: atom_id res chain seq x y z
N MET A 1 -27.70 13.46 8.06
CA MET A 1 -26.66 12.38 7.99
C MET A 1 -25.41 12.82 7.26
N MET A 2 -25.49 13.40 6.06
CA MET A 2 -24.35 13.92 5.27
C MET A 2 -23.44 14.91 6.01
N LYS A 3 -23.99 15.86 6.79
CA LYS A 3 -23.20 16.84 7.55
C LYS A 3 -22.22 16.21 8.56
N LYS A 4 -22.62 15.10 9.22
CA LYS A 4 -21.74 14.39 10.18
C LYS A 4 -20.59 13.66 9.48
N ILE A 5 -20.81 13.13 8.27
CA ILE A 5 -19.77 12.49 7.46
C ILE A 5 -18.73 13.52 6.98
N PHE A 6 -19.17 14.68 6.57
CA PHE A 6 -18.28 15.77 6.15
C PHE A 6 -17.38 16.27 7.30
N ILE A 7 -17.92 16.36 8.51
CA ILE A 7 -17.16 16.77 9.71
C ILE A 7 -16.10 15.71 10.04
N ILE A 8 -16.42 14.41 9.97
CA ILE A 8 -15.47 13.32 10.25
C ILE A 8 -14.34 13.31 9.21
N ILE A 9 -14.64 13.51 7.94
CA ILE A 9 -13.62 13.57 6.87
C ILE A 9 -12.76 14.83 7.05
N ALA A 10 -13.36 15.99 7.35
CA ALA A 10 -12.64 17.23 7.61
C ALA A 10 -11.75 17.13 8.86
N THR A 11 -12.23 16.48 9.93
CA THR A 11 -11.47 16.29 11.16
C THR A 11 -10.33 15.28 10.95
N LEU A 12 -10.52 14.22 10.15
CA LEU A 12 -9.45 13.31 9.75
C LEU A 12 -8.37 13.98 8.90
N MET A 13 -8.74 14.95 8.07
CA MET A 13 -7.77 15.75 7.31
C MET A 13 -7.03 16.78 8.19
N LEU A 14 -7.67 17.28 9.26
CA LEU A 14 -7.07 18.24 10.18
C LEU A 14 -6.17 17.58 11.25
N VAL A 15 -6.31 16.28 11.51
CA VAL A 15 -5.49 15.52 12.48
C VAL A 15 -4.24 14.92 11.81
N CYS A 16 -4.00 15.14 10.52
CA CYS A 16 -2.65 14.96 10.00
C CYS A 16 -1.74 15.93 10.73
N PRO A 17 -0.92 15.47 11.70
CA PRO A 17 -0.02 16.39 12.38
C PRO A 17 0.89 16.96 11.31
N SER A 18 0.84 18.28 11.18
CA SER A 18 1.86 19.04 10.49
C SER A 18 3.15 18.84 11.28
N PHE A 19 3.83 17.73 11.11
CA PHE A 19 5.22 17.61 11.51
C PHE A 19 6.00 18.54 10.59
N ARG A 20 6.02 19.83 10.94
CA ARG A 20 7.06 20.74 10.49
C ARG A 20 8.36 20.25 11.13
N MET A 21 8.97 19.25 10.55
CA MET A 21 10.40 19.10 10.67
C MET A 21 11.01 20.14 9.74
N GLU A 22 11.89 20.97 10.29
CA GLU A 22 12.72 21.87 9.49
C GLU A 22 13.45 21.04 8.44
N ALA A 23 12.89 20.98 7.25
CA ALA A 23 13.44 20.28 6.11
C ALA A 23 14.42 21.21 5.42
N GLN A 24 15.68 20.90 5.53
CA GLN A 24 16.67 21.40 4.60
C GLN A 24 16.39 20.82 3.22
N GLU A 25 15.89 21.65 2.32
CA GLU A 25 15.92 21.57 0.86
C GLU A 25 15.77 20.20 0.19
N ARG A 26 14.68 19.47 0.42
CA ARG A 26 14.11 18.57 -0.58
C ARG A 26 12.61 18.73 -0.56
N GLU A 27 12.04 19.09 -1.69
CA GLU A 27 10.60 19.20 -1.88
C GLU A 27 9.95 17.83 -1.69
N ASP A 28 8.96 17.76 -0.80
CA ASP A 28 8.10 16.60 -0.64
C ASP A 28 7.43 16.29 -1.98
N ALA A 29 7.46 15.04 -2.39
CA ALA A 29 6.87 14.66 -3.67
C ALA A 29 5.38 14.36 -3.51
N LEU A 30 4.55 15.04 -4.30
CA LEU A 30 3.17 14.65 -4.48
C LEU A 30 3.07 13.52 -5.51
N MET A 31 2.36 12.45 -5.18
CA MET A 31 2.13 11.32 -6.07
C MET A 31 0.64 11.01 -6.19
N ILE A 32 0.23 10.55 -7.37
CA ILE A 32 -1.09 9.95 -7.58
C ILE A 32 -0.91 8.50 -8.01
N TRP A 33 -1.52 7.59 -7.24
CA TRP A 33 -1.57 6.18 -7.57
C TRP A 33 -3.01 5.77 -7.88
N SER A 34 -3.19 5.11 -9.01
CA SER A 34 -4.48 4.60 -9.45
C SER A 34 -4.40 3.09 -9.62
N THR A 35 -5.34 2.37 -9.03
CA THR A 35 -5.35 0.92 -9.03
C THR A 35 -6.73 0.39 -9.42
N MET A 36 -6.73 -0.62 -10.27
CA MET A 36 -7.90 -1.45 -10.56
C MET A 36 -7.60 -2.89 -10.17
N THR A 37 -8.52 -3.53 -9.44
CA THR A 37 -8.39 -4.91 -9.01
C THR A 37 -9.63 -5.71 -9.40
N LEU A 38 -9.43 -6.85 -10.06
CA LEU A 38 -10.46 -7.84 -10.35
C LEU A 38 -10.21 -9.07 -9.48
N ASN A 39 -11.23 -9.53 -8.76
CA ASN A 39 -11.13 -10.70 -7.90
C ASN A 39 -12.29 -11.66 -8.17
N LYS A 40 -11.98 -12.96 -8.24
CA LYS A 40 -12.98 -14.03 -8.36
C LYS A 40 -12.73 -15.09 -7.32
N SER A 41 -13.75 -15.35 -6.48
CA SER A 41 -13.70 -16.45 -5.52
C SER A 41 -14.26 -17.73 -6.14
N PHE A 42 -13.61 -18.87 -5.86
CA PHE A 42 -13.96 -20.16 -6.44
C PHE A 42 -13.71 -21.32 -5.44
N GLY A 43 -14.08 -22.52 -5.86
CA GLY A 43 -14.07 -23.73 -5.01
C GLY A 43 -15.38 -23.89 -4.21
N LYS A 44 -15.61 -25.09 -3.71
CA LYS A 44 -16.87 -25.50 -3.01
C LYS A 44 -17.24 -24.53 -1.88
N ASP A 45 -16.25 -24.07 -1.10
CA ASP A 45 -16.44 -23.20 0.06
C ASP A 45 -16.03 -21.75 -0.22
N LYS A 46 -15.77 -21.38 -1.49
CA LYS A 46 -15.23 -20.06 -1.87
C LYS A 46 -13.98 -19.64 -1.08
N LYS A 47 -13.17 -20.63 -0.68
CA LYS A 47 -11.92 -20.38 0.07
C LYS A 47 -10.78 -19.86 -0.79
N TRP A 48 -10.81 -20.17 -2.09
CA TRP A 48 -9.85 -19.69 -3.05
C TRP A 48 -10.30 -18.38 -3.67
N THR A 49 -9.36 -17.46 -3.89
CA THR A 49 -9.61 -16.25 -4.66
C THR A 49 -8.44 -16.02 -5.61
N ALA A 50 -8.72 -15.95 -6.90
CA ALA A 50 -7.80 -15.45 -7.90
C ALA A 50 -8.05 -13.96 -8.11
N GLY A 51 -6.99 -13.20 -8.34
CA GLY A 51 -7.07 -11.77 -8.59
C GLY A 51 -6.04 -11.30 -9.60
N ILE A 52 -6.35 -10.20 -10.25
CA ILE A 52 -5.40 -9.42 -11.04
C ILE A 52 -5.55 -7.97 -10.68
N MET A 53 -4.43 -7.30 -10.44
CA MET A 53 -4.38 -5.87 -10.14
C MET A 53 -3.53 -5.16 -11.18
N SER A 54 -3.99 -4.02 -11.63
CA SER A 54 -3.23 -3.05 -12.42
C SER A 54 -3.05 -1.79 -11.58
N GLU A 55 -1.84 -1.29 -11.46
CA GLU A 55 -1.54 -0.08 -10.69
C GLU A 55 -0.65 0.83 -11.53
N TYR A 56 -1.04 2.09 -11.59
CA TYR A 56 -0.32 3.15 -12.27
C TYR A 56 0.05 4.25 -11.29
N ARG A 57 1.29 4.71 -11.34
CA ARG A 57 1.84 5.73 -10.44
C ARG A 57 2.36 6.91 -11.22
N HIS A 58 1.85 8.08 -10.88
CA HIS A 58 2.39 9.37 -11.27
C HIS A 58 3.16 10.00 -10.13
N ASN A 59 4.28 10.61 -10.46
CA ASN A 59 5.03 11.49 -9.56
C ASN A 59 4.98 12.89 -10.14
N PHE A 60 4.62 13.87 -9.32
CA PHE A 60 4.66 15.29 -9.65
C PHE A 60 5.89 15.89 -8.97
N HIS A 61 6.94 16.09 -9.74
CA HIS A 61 8.12 16.79 -9.30
C HIS A 61 8.24 18.07 -10.11
N GLU A 62 8.41 19.21 -9.45
CA GLU A 62 8.45 20.54 -10.09
C GLU A 62 7.22 20.83 -10.98
N GLY A 63 6.04 20.34 -10.58
CA GLY A 63 4.80 20.53 -11.33
C GLY A 63 4.67 19.71 -12.62
N VAL A 64 5.68 18.92 -12.99
CA VAL A 64 5.65 18.06 -14.18
C VAL A 64 5.27 16.64 -13.81
N ALA A 65 4.15 16.15 -14.37
CA ALA A 65 3.73 14.77 -14.20
C ALA A 65 4.66 13.82 -14.95
N LYS A 66 5.29 12.89 -14.23
CA LYS A 66 6.12 11.84 -14.81
C LYS A 66 5.61 10.47 -14.39
N MET A 67 5.49 9.54 -15.36
CA MET A 67 5.20 8.15 -15.03
C MET A 67 6.36 7.58 -14.24
N SER A 68 6.09 7.19 -12.99
CA SER A 68 7.13 6.57 -12.16
C SER A 68 7.12 5.05 -12.25
N GLN A 69 5.93 4.43 -12.29
CA GLN A 69 5.80 2.98 -12.32
C GLN A 69 4.44 2.53 -12.86
N TYR A 70 4.44 1.40 -13.54
CA TYR A 70 3.25 0.64 -13.88
C TYR A 70 3.40 -0.80 -13.42
N PHE A 71 2.35 -1.37 -12.83
CA PHE A 71 2.35 -2.74 -12.31
C PHE A 71 1.18 -3.53 -12.85
N VAL A 72 1.46 -4.80 -13.14
CA VAL A 72 0.44 -5.84 -13.25
C VAL A 72 0.75 -6.89 -12.20
N ARG A 73 -0.24 -7.25 -11.38
CA ARG A 73 -0.07 -8.16 -10.25
C ARG A 73 -1.14 -9.25 -10.25
N PRO A 74 -0.91 -10.39 -10.90
CA PRO A 74 -1.69 -11.58 -10.64
C PRO A 74 -1.49 -12.07 -9.21
N SER A 75 -2.53 -12.66 -8.65
CA SER A 75 -2.52 -13.18 -7.29
C SER A 75 -3.43 -14.37 -7.13
N ILE A 76 -3.09 -15.23 -6.18
CA ILE A 76 -3.95 -16.30 -5.71
C ILE A 76 -3.93 -16.29 -4.19
N SER A 77 -5.07 -16.51 -3.55
CA SER A 77 -5.14 -16.58 -2.11
C SER A 77 -6.04 -17.73 -1.65
N TYR A 78 -5.72 -18.23 -0.45
CA TYR A 78 -6.47 -19.29 0.22
C TYR A 78 -6.81 -18.89 1.64
N LYS A 79 -8.08 -18.99 1.99
CA LYS A 79 -8.60 -18.75 3.33
C LYS A 79 -8.41 -20.03 4.16
N VAL A 80 -7.33 -20.08 4.92
CA VAL A 80 -6.96 -21.25 5.76
C VAL A 80 -7.95 -21.39 6.91
N LEU A 81 -8.20 -20.28 7.63
CA LEU A 81 -9.13 -20.17 8.74
C LEU A 81 -10.03 -18.93 8.53
N PRO A 82 -11.17 -18.81 9.23
CA PRO A 82 -12.04 -17.63 9.11
C PRO A 82 -11.32 -16.30 9.33
N TRP A 83 -10.26 -16.30 10.15
CA TRP A 83 -9.46 -15.16 10.52
C TRP A 83 -8.08 -15.12 9.86
N MET A 84 -7.66 -16.15 9.06
CA MET A 84 -6.34 -16.27 8.48
C MET A 84 -6.39 -16.59 6.99
N LYS A 85 -5.68 -15.80 6.18
CA LYS A 85 -5.55 -15.93 4.74
C LYS A 85 -4.07 -15.94 4.33
N LEU A 86 -3.69 -16.90 3.50
CA LEU A 86 -2.44 -16.91 2.76
C LEU A 86 -2.68 -16.35 1.37
N GLN A 87 -1.74 -15.57 0.86
CA GLN A 87 -1.81 -15.03 -0.49
C GLN A 87 -0.43 -15.05 -1.13
N TYR A 88 -0.42 -15.33 -2.40
CA TYR A 88 0.72 -15.30 -3.26
C TYR A 88 0.49 -14.30 -4.37
N GLN A 89 1.46 -13.44 -4.61
CA GLN A 89 1.38 -12.39 -5.64
C GLN A 89 2.70 -12.33 -6.41
N MET A 90 2.61 -11.97 -7.67
CA MET A 90 3.77 -11.71 -8.50
C MET A 90 3.58 -10.35 -9.20
N ASP A 91 4.51 -9.42 -9.01
CA ASP A 91 4.47 -8.13 -9.71
C ASP A 91 5.34 -8.18 -10.95
N PHE A 92 4.76 -7.72 -12.04
CA PHE A 92 5.47 -7.32 -13.25
C PHE A 92 5.43 -5.79 -13.29
N ALA A 93 6.57 -5.16 -13.08
CA ALA A 93 6.65 -3.73 -12.94
C ALA A 93 7.55 -3.11 -14.03
N ALA A 94 7.01 -2.15 -14.76
CA ALA A 94 7.79 -1.23 -15.58
C ALA A 94 8.11 0.01 -14.74
N HIS A 95 9.38 0.35 -14.63
CA HIS A 95 9.87 1.49 -13.88
C HIS A 95 10.64 2.41 -14.82
N GLY A 96 10.26 3.67 -14.91
CA GLY A 96 10.81 4.61 -15.90
C GLY A 96 12.34 4.67 -15.92
N SER A 97 13.00 4.76 -14.77
CA SER A 97 14.45 4.85 -14.68
C SER A 97 15.17 3.50 -14.50
N LYS A 98 14.51 2.53 -13.82
CA LYS A 98 15.11 1.25 -13.45
C LYS A 98 14.84 0.12 -14.44
N GLY A 99 13.98 0.36 -15.44
CA GLY A 99 13.54 -0.64 -16.39
C GLY A 99 12.56 -1.64 -15.77
N PHE A 100 12.60 -2.89 -16.21
CA PHE A 100 11.67 -3.92 -15.79
C PHE A 100 12.08 -4.55 -14.45
N GLN A 101 11.10 -4.80 -13.58
CA GLN A 101 11.25 -5.46 -12.29
C GLN A 101 10.24 -6.57 -12.12
N TRP A 102 10.67 -7.64 -11.50
CA TRP A 102 9.81 -8.74 -11.04
C TRP A 102 9.80 -8.72 -9.52
N ARG A 103 8.62 -8.94 -8.94
CA ARG A 103 8.50 -9.07 -7.49
C ARG A 103 7.70 -10.30 -7.13
N PHE A 104 8.23 -11.02 -6.21
CA PHE A 104 7.65 -12.23 -5.64
C PHE A 104 7.18 -11.92 -4.23
N ILE A 105 5.90 -12.14 -3.94
CA ILE A 105 5.31 -11.58 -2.73
C ILE A 105 4.38 -12.61 -2.06
N PRO A 106 4.92 -13.55 -1.25
CA PRO A 106 4.11 -14.31 -0.31
C PRO A 106 3.61 -13.40 0.81
N GLU A 107 2.37 -13.61 1.22
CA GLU A 107 1.66 -12.80 2.21
C GLU A 107 0.82 -13.67 3.14
N LEU A 108 0.89 -13.36 4.43
CA LEU A 108 -0.03 -13.84 5.45
C LEU A 108 -0.86 -12.66 5.94
N THR A 109 -2.18 -12.82 5.98
CA THR A 109 -3.08 -11.85 6.59
C THR A 109 -3.89 -12.52 7.68
N MET A 110 -3.93 -11.89 8.86
CA MET A 110 -4.79 -12.26 9.99
C MET A 110 -5.75 -11.11 10.25
N SER A 111 -7.01 -11.41 10.57
CA SER A 111 -8.01 -10.39 10.87
C SER A 111 -8.99 -10.85 11.94
N HIS A 112 -9.39 -9.94 12.81
CA HIS A 112 -10.35 -10.17 13.87
C HIS A 112 -11.34 -9.03 13.93
N LYS A 113 -12.64 -9.38 14.07
CA LYS A 113 -13.73 -8.42 14.12
C LYS A 113 -14.26 -8.29 15.54
N VAL A 114 -14.39 -7.04 16.02
CA VAL A 114 -14.97 -6.69 17.32
C VAL A 114 -15.99 -5.57 17.10
N GLY A 115 -17.29 -5.89 17.19
CA GLY A 115 -18.34 -4.93 16.87
C GLY A 115 -18.25 -4.43 15.42
N ASP A 116 -18.19 -3.12 15.26
CA ASP A 116 -18.02 -2.47 13.96
C ASP A 116 -16.55 -2.28 13.55
N PHE A 117 -15.62 -2.67 14.40
CA PHE A 117 -14.19 -2.62 14.12
C PHE A 117 -13.69 -3.95 13.56
N THR A 118 -12.77 -3.87 12.60
CA THR A 118 -11.98 -5.00 12.12
C THR A 118 -10.51 -4.65 12.24
N PHE A 119 -9.80 -5.41 13.04
CA PHE A 119 -8.34 -5.31 13.17
C PHE A 119 -7.70 -6.32 12.24
N ALA A 120 -6.70 -5.91 11.48
CA ALA A 120 -5.98 -6.79 10.59
C ALA A 120 -4.47 -6.59 10.73
N TYR A 121 -3.75 -7.69 10.70
CA TYR A 121 -2.29 -7.71 10.58
C TYR A 121 -1.90 -8.46 9.32
N ARG A 122 -0.97 -7.91 8.58
CA ARG A 122 -0.45 -8.51 7.36
C ARG A 122 1.07 -8.54 7.38
N GLN A 123 1.63 -9.73 7.19
CA GLN A 123 3.05 -9.92 6.98
C GLN A 123 3.30 -10.29 5.53
N ARG A 124 4.27 -9.63 4.91
CA ARG A 124 4.63 -9.80 3.52
C ARG A 124 6.15 -9.92 3.40
N VAL A 125 6.62 -10.91 2.67
CA VAL A 125 8.00 -10.95 2.18
C VAL A 125 7.97 -10.48 0.73
N MET A 126 8.86 -9.59 0.36
CA MET A 126 8.90 -9.07 -1.00
C MET A 126 10.32 -9.21 -1.56
N THR A 127 10.51 -10.14 -2.48
CA THR A 127 11.76 -10.28 -3.23
C THR A 127 11.61 -9.57 -4.57
N THR A 128 12.53 -8.67 -4.88
CA THR A 128 12.55 -7.86 -6.11
C THR A 128 13.80 -8.16 -6.91
N TRP A 129 13.63 -8.40 -8.20
CA TRP A 129 14.71 -8.47 -9.18
C TRP A 129 14.59 -7.31 -10.17
N THR A 130 15.68 -6.58 -10.37
CA THR A 130 15.75 -5.50 -11.36
C THR A 130 16.60 -5.96 -12.53
N VAL A 131 15.96 -6.18 -13.67
CA VAL A 131 16.59 -6.82 -14.84
C VAL A 131 17.76 -6.02 -15.37
N LYS A 132 17.58 -4.71 -15.64
CA LYS A 132 18.63 -3.84 -16.19
C LYS A 132 19.85 -3.70 -15.28
N ALA A 133 19.63 -3.57 -13.99
CA ALA A 133 20.72 -3.39 -13.01
C ALA A 133 21.30 -4.72 -12.53
N LYS A 134 20.71 -5.86 -12.89
CA LYS A 134 21.07 -7.20 -12.38
C LYS A 134 21.13 -7.27 -10.85
N THR A 135 20.23 -6.54 -10.20
CA THR A 135 20.19 -6.44 -8.73
C THR A 135 18.96 -7.12 -8.16
N ASN A 136 19.10 -7.64 -6.95
CA ASN A 136 18.00 -8.17 -6.17
C ASN A 136 17.98 -7.61 -4.75
N SER A 137 16.80 -7.58 -4.17
CA SER A 137 16.62 -7.36 -2.74
C SER A 137 15.40 -8.10 -2.22
N THR A 138 15.48 -8.53 -0.98
CA THR A 138 14.36 -9.10 -0.24
C THR A 138 14.12 -8.28 1.01
N LEU A 139 12.88 -7.92 1.26
CA LEU A 139 12.51 -7.14 2.44
C LEU A 139 11.21 -7.65 3.08
N LEU A 140 11.03 -7.34 4.34
CA LEU A 140 9.82 -7.58 5.08
C LEU A 140 8.95 -6.33 5.10
N ARG A 141 7.63 -6.55 4.98
CA ARG A 141 6.61 -5.51 5.13
C ARG A 141 5.55 -6.01 6.09
N SER A 142 5.42 -5.34 7.20
CA SER A 142 4.37 -5.63 8.18
C SER A 142 3.33 -4.51 8.13
N ARG A 143 2.05 -4.86 8.17
CA ARG A 143 0.97 -3.85 8.14
C ARG A 143 -0.04 -4.13 9.23
N ALA A 144 -0.18 -3.20 10.14
CA ALA A 144 -1.30 -3.15 11.07
C ALA A 144 -2.38 -2.24 10.47
N LYS A 145 -3.63 -2.68 10.50
CA LYS A 145 -4.78 -1.96 9.93
C LYS A 145 -5.97 -2.05 10.88
N VAL A 146 -6.71 -0.97 10.98
CA VAL A 146 -8.04 -0.92 11.60
C VAL A 146 -9.04 -0.39 10.59
N ASP A 147 -10.15 -1.09 10.45
CA ASP A 147 -11.32 -0.70 9.68
C ASP A 147 -12.48 -0.42 10.65
N TYR A 148 -13.19 0.69 10.46
CA TYR A 148 -14.41 1.02 11.19
C TYR A 148 -15.59 1.09 10.21
N ARG A 149 -16.51 0.16 10.33
CA ARG A 149 -17.76 0.17 9.56
C ARG A 149 -18.69 1.23 10.12
N ILE A 150 -19.00 2.25 9.33
CA ILE A 150 -19.95 3.28 9.73
C ILE A 150 -21.36 2.66 9.70
N PRO A 151 -22.07 2.60 10.84
CA PRO A 151 -23.41 2.02 10.91
C PRO A 151 -24.38 2.65 9.91
N GLN A 152 -25.22 1.84 9.29
CA GLN A 152 -26.24 2.27 8.30
C GLN A 152 -25.64 3.02 7.08
N SER A 153 -24.36 2.80 6.77
CA SER A 153 -23.66 3.44 5.67
C SER A 153 -22.92 2.39 4.80
N PRO A 154 -22.79 2.62 3.49
CA PRO A 154 -21.94 1.80 2.63
C PRO A 154 -20.45 2.07 2.84
N VAL A 155 -20.09 2.93 3.79
CA VAL A 155 -18.72 3.42 4.00
C VAL A 155 -18.06 2.71 5.17
N THR A 156 -16.79 2.33 4.97
CA THR A 156 -15.89 1.85 6.01
C THR A 156 -14.67 2.75 6.04
N ALA A 157 -14.42 3.43 7.15
CA ALA A 157 -13.19 4.19 7.35
C ALA A 157 -12.05 3.24 7.69
N HIS A 158 -10.83 3.56 7.27
CA HIS A 158 -9.68 2.76 7.63
C HIS A 158 -8.45 3.61 7.92
N PHE A 159 -7.62 3.06 8.77
CA PHE A 159 -6.29 3.55 9.09
C PHE A 159 -5.31 2.39 9.11
N ALA A 160 -4.08 2.59 8.61
CA ALA A 160 -3.06 1.56 8.67
C ALA A 160 -1.66 2.16 8.81
N PHE A 161 -0.78 1.36 9.41
CA PHE A 161 0.66 1.61 9.49
C PHE A 161 1.43 0.44 8.89
N GLU A 162 2.41 0.73 8.03
CA GLU A 162 3.17 -0.29 7.30
C GLU A 162 4.66 0.04 7.26
N PRO A 163 5.48 -0.50 8.18
CA PRO A 163 6.93 -0.44 8.10
C PRO A 163 7.50 -1.40 7.06
N TYR A 164 8.61 -0.98 6.43
CA TYR A 164 9.46 -1.74 5.53
C TYR A 164 10.80 -1.94 6.21
N TRP A 165 11.16 -3.17 6.47
CA TRP A 165 12.28 -3.49 7.33
C TRP A 165 12.98 -4.78 6.91
N CYS A 166 14.19 -5.03 7.47
CA CYS A 166 15.02 -6.21 7.14
C CYS A 166 15.20 -6.38 5.63
N GLU A 167 15.68 -5.33 4.94
CA GLU A 167 16.04 -5.46 3.52
C GLU A 167 17.45 -6.00 3.37
N PHE A 168 17.62 -7.03 2.55
CA PHE A 168 18.92 -7.62 2.21
C PHE A 168 18.99 -7.95 0.71
N GLY A 169 20.21 -8.06 0.19
CA GLY A 169 20.47 -8.36 -1.22
C GLY A 169 21.52 -7.43 -1.82
N ASN A 170 21.93 -7.69 -3.05
CA ASN A 170 22.97 -6.92 -3.73
C ASN A 170 22.51 -5.51 -4.19
N ALA A 171 21.21 -5.22 -4.11
CA ALA A 171 20.68 -3.87 -4.31
C ALA A 171 20.88 -2.97 -3.08
N VAL A 172 21.26 -3.54 -1.94
CA VAL A 172 21.42 -2.85 -0.66
C VAL A 172 22.89 -2.59 -0.38
N ASN A 173 23.26 -1.35 -0.06
CA ASN A 173 24.63 -1.05 0.35
C ASN A 173 24.99 -1.86 1.62
N ASN A 174 26.17 -2.46 1.65
CA ASN A 174 26.60 -3.38 2.71
C ASN A 174 25.72 -4.63 2.87
N GLY A 175 24.85 -4.96 1.87
CA GLY A 175 24.06 -6.16 1.83
C GLY A 175 22.85 -6.21 2.75
N PHE A 176 22.69 -5.28 3.70
CA PHE A 176 21.60 -5.28 4.69
C PHE A 176 21.17 -3.87 5.13
N ALA A 177 19.87 -3.66 5.30
CA ALA A 177 19.29 -2.47 5.92
C ALA A 177 18.16 -2.88 6.88
N TRP A 178 18.27 -2.45 8.15
CA TRP A 178 17.28 -2.81 9.17
C TRP A 178 15.91 -2.19 8.93
N PHE A 179 15.86 -0.89 8.61
CA PHE A 179 14.63 -0.15 8.38
C PHE A 179 14.78 0.72 7.13
N GLN A 180 13.81 0.70 6.24
CA GLN A 180 13.87 1.45 4.99
C GLN A 180 12.93 2.66 5.03
N LYS A 181 11.66 2.41 5.38
CA LYS A 181 10.59 3.41 5.40
C LYS A 181 9.37 2.92 6.14
N ALA A 182 8.48 3.84 6.44
CA ALA A 182 7.14 3.53 6.92
C ALA A 182 6.09 4.22 6.04
N ARG A 183 4.89 3.67 6.06
CA ARG A 183 3.70 4.27 5.44
C ARG A 183 2.57 4.34 6.44
N TRP A 184 1.94 5.49 6.46
CA TRP A 184 0.68 5.73 7.14
C TRP A 184 -0.41 5.84 6.10
N TYR A 185 -1.53 5.18 6.33
CA TYR A 185 -2.68 5.18 5.42
C TYR A 185 -3.89 5.68 6.17
N ALA A 186 -4.63 6.61 5.57
CA ALA A 186 -5.94 7.03 6.04
C ALA A 186 -6.89 7.13 4.86
N GLY A 187 -8.09 6.57 4.97
CA GLY A 187 -9.03 6.62 3.86
C GLY A 187 -10.37 5.97 4.18
N VAL A 188 -11.15 5.81 3.15
CA VAL A 188 -12.45 5.17 3.23
C VAL A 188 -12.62 4.13 2.13
N ASN A 189 -13.35 3.07 2.41
CA ASN A 189 -13.81 2.10 1.43
C ASN A 189 -15.32 2.27 1.26
N ILE A 190 -15.76 2.59 0.05
CA ILE A 190 -17.14 2.88 -0.31
C ILE A 190 -17.65 1.71 -1.13
N LYS A 191 -18.68 1.01 -0.65
CA LYS A 191 -19.38 0.01 -1.42
C LYS A 191 -20.33 0.71 -2.38
N LEU A 192 -20.00 0.74 -3.68
CA LEU A 192 -20.82 1.36 -4.73
C LEU A 192 -21.96 0.42 -5.15
N THR A 193 -21.63 -0.87 -5.33
CA THR A 193 -22.57 -1.95 -5.61
C THR A 193 -22.16 -3.21 -4.84
N ASP A 194 -22.87 -4.33 -4.97
CA ASP A 194 -22.47 -5.60 -4.36
C ASP A 194 -21.13 -6.12 -4.91
N HIS A 195 -20.76 -5.69 -6.09
CA HIS A 195 -19.56 -6.13 -6.79
C HIS A 195 -18.47 -5.07 -6.90
N ILE A 196 -18.79 -3.78 -6.75
CA ILE A 196 -17.86 -2.68 -7.01
C ILE A 196 -17.62 -1.89 -5.74
N TYR A 197 -16.34 -1.69 -5.42
CA TYR A 197 -15.85 -0.91 -4.28
C TYR A 197 -14.89 0.15 -4.77
N PHE A 198 -15.01 1.35 -4.21
CA PHE A 198 -14.10 2.46 -4.45
C PHE A 198 -13.41 2.84 -3.14
N MET A 199 -12.08 2.94 -3.16
CA MET A 199 -11.30 3.23 -1.97
C MET A 199 -10.32 4.36 -2.25
N PRO A 200 -10.73 5.62 -2.02
CA PRO A 200 -9.82 6.74 -1.95
C PRO A 200 -9.09 6.73 -0.60
N GLN A 201 -7.77 6.92 -0.63
CA GLN A 201 -6.96 7.00 0.58
C GLN A 201 -5.77 7.92 0.37
N TYR A 202 -5.31 8.51 1.45
CA TYR A 202 -4.08 9.25 1.54
C TYR A 202 -3.00 8.37 2.15
N ILE A 203 -1.77 8.46 1.64
CA ILE A 203 -0.60 7.79 2.17
C ILE A 203 0.48 8.83 2.42
N CYS A 204 0.96 8.91 3.65
CA CYS A 204 2.21 9.57 3.98
C CYS A 204 3.31 8.49 4.03
N GLN A 205 4.37 8.66 3.25
CA GLN A 205 5.47 7.72 3.18
C GLN A 205 6.76 8.37 3.66
N ALA A 206 7.13 8.06 4.91
CA ALA A 206 8.36 8.54 5.53
C ALA A 206 9.52 7.59 5.20
N TYR A 207 10.60 8.15 4.65
CA TYR A 207 11.83 7.40 4.37
C TYR A 207 12.86 7.63 5.47
N HIS A 208 13.54 6.56 5.83
CA HIS A 208 14.68 6.61 6.72
C HIS A 208 15.95 6.29 5.94
N ASN A 209 16.89 7.22 5.96
CA ASN A 209 18.11 7.07 5.20
C ASN A 209 19.21 6.36 5.99
N HIS A 210 19.41 5.08 5.71
CA HIS A 210 20.50 4.29 6.31
C HIS A 210 21.80 4.31 5.49
N LYS A 211 21.81 4.96 4.33
CA LYS A 211 22.87 4.70 3.34
C LYS A 211 23.99 5.74 3.31
N GLY A 212 23.99 6.72 4.23
CA GLY A 212 25.03 7.76 4.23
C GLY A 212 25.14 8.57 2.92
N ARG A 213 24.33 8.24 1.92
CA ARG A 213 24.32 8.93 0.62
C ARG A 213 23.58 10.25 0.64
N TYR A 214 22.66 10.39 1.56
CA TYR A 214 21.91 11.61 1.76
C TYR A 214 22.05 11.93 3.22
N ASP A 215 22.82 12.92 3.50
CA ASP A 215 23.09 13.46 4.81
C ASP A 215 21.79 13.55 5.62
N ARG A 216 21.56 12.63 6.56
CA ARG A 216 20.48 12.56 7.60
C ARG A 216 19.09 13.09 7.20
N ARG A 217 18.75 13.16 5.91
CA ARG A 217 17.49 13.75 5.44
C ARG A 217 16.40 12.70 5.40
N THR A 218 15.43 12.85 6.26
CA THR A 218 14.12 12.24 6.13
C THR A 218 13.33 13.10 5.15
N TYR A 219 12.67 12.48 4.19
CA TYR A 219 11.71 13.14 3.31
C TYR A 219 10.43 12.33 3.29
N ASP A 220 9.32 13.02 3.09
CA ASP A 220 8.01 12.42 3.04
C ASP A 220 7.45 12.51 1.62
N ASP A 221 6.91 11.39 1.12
CA ASP A 221 6.09 11.41 -0.09
C ASP A 221 4.61 11.42 0.31
N HIS A 222 3.86 12.31 -0.28
CA HIS A 222 2.42 12.41 -0.12
C HIS A 222 1.73 11.75 -1.31
N VAL A 223 0.92 10.74 -1.06
CA VAL A 223 0.28 9.97 -2.12
C VAL A 223 -1.23 10.01 -2.00
N MET A 224 -1.88 10.51 -3.04
CA MET A 224 -3.31 10.30 -3.25
C MET A 224 -3.48 8.96 -3.96
N TYR A 225 -4.08 7.99 -3.27
CA TYR A 225 -4.23 6.63 -3.77
C TYR A 225 -5.69 6.26 -3.96
N MET A 226 -6.05 5.92 -5.18
CA MET A 226 -7.41 5.55 -5.57
C MET A 226 -7.43 4.09 -6.02
N THR A 227 -8.31 3.29 -5.44
CA THR A 227 -8.49 1.88 -5.82
C THR A 227 -9.93 1.61 -6.21
N ILE A 228 -10.14 0.98 -7.36
CA ILE A 228 -11.41 0.36 -7.75
C ILE A 228 -11.22 -1.15 -7.65
N THR A 229 -12.10 -1.81 -6.91
CA THR A 229 -12.11 -3.27 -6.79
C THR A 229 -13.42 -3.83 -7.31
N VAL A 230 -13.33 -4.77 -8.26
CA VAL A 230 -14.47 -5.53 -8.79
C VAL A 230 -14.38 -6.97 -8.28
N LYS A 231 -15.47 -7.47 -7.69
CA LYS A 231 -15.64 -8.86 -7.24
C LYS A 231 -16.58 -9.59 -8.19
N LEU A 232 -16.09 -10.67 -8.80
CA LEU A 232 -16.80 -11.52 -9.75
C LEU A 232 -17.31 -12.81 -9.09
#